data_5912699b5af20090a98c0d322f2c0d49
#
_entry.id   5912699b5af20090a98c0d322f2c0d49
#
_cell.length_a   1.000
_cell.length_b   1.000
_cell.length_c   1.000
_cell.angle_alpha   90.00
_cell.angle_beta   90.00
_cell.angle_gamma   90.00
#
_symmetry.space_group_name_H-M   'P 1'
#
loop_
_entity.id
_entity.type
_entity.pdbx_description
1 polymer ?
#
loop_
_entity_poly.entity_id
_entity_poly.type
_entity_poly.pdbx_seq_one_letter_code
_entity_poly.pdbx_strand_id
1 'polypeptide(L)'
;MIPFYRHSILVFVAMLTPLVAGAEVISVDDAYARASSNLAKSAAAFMEIKNMSSTEDILLSVQSDFAKKVEMHTHIKSEDGVMKMRRVEGGLLLAGNGNLILERGGDHIMFMGLSQPINDGDTIQLVLIFENAGSIEIEIPVHLKEMAASDFRLLTHTHKNSTKHKHTHTHLD
;
A
#
# COMPACT_ATOMS: atom_id res chain seq x y z
N MET A 1 -17.44 75.55 -1.94
CA MET A 1 -16.37 74.57 -2.31
C MET A 1 -16.60 73.30 -1.56
N ILE A 2 -17.12 72.25 -2.24
CA ILE A 2 -17.44 70.97 -1.65
C ILE A 2 -16.48 69.93 -2.31
N PRO A 3 -15.62 69.24 -1.58
CA PRO A 3 -14.72 68.22 -2.19
C PRO A 3 -15.49 66.92 -2.45
N PHE A 4 -15.51 66.50 -3.72
CA PHE A 4 -16.00 65.18 -4.12
C PHE A 4 -14.99 64.09 -3.73
N TYR A 5 -15.36 63.27 -2.76
CA TYR A 5 -14.58 62.07 -2.34
C TYR A 5 -14.94 60.91 -3.26
N ARG A 6 -14.01 60.55 -4.18
CA ARG A 6 -14.16 59.38 -5.06
C ARG A 6 -13.77 58.14 -4.31
N HIS A 7 -14.77 57.33 -3.92
CA HIS A 7 -14.56 55.99 -3.37
C HIS A 7 -14.19 55.04 -4.51
N SER A 8 -12.92 54.60 -4.56
CA SER A 8 -12.48 53.46 -5.41
C SER A 8 -12.88 52.16 -4.73
N ILE A 9 -13.85 51.47 -5.28
CA ILE A 9 -14.23 50.11 -4.87
C ILE A 9 -13.24 49.15 -5.52
N LEU A 10 -12.35 48.58 -4.71
CA LEU A 10 -11.43 47.50 -5.12
C LEU A 10 -12.23 46.19 -5.12
N VAL A 11 -12.63 45.71 -6.31
CA VAL A 11 -13.28 44.42 -6.47
C VAL A 11 -12.21 43.35 -6.41
N PHE A 12 -12.15 42.62 -5.28
CA PHE A 12 -11.28 41.47 -5.10
C PHE A 12 -11.96 40.24 -5.74
N VAL A 13 -11.55 39.90 -6.97
CA VAL A 13 -12.00 38.67 -7.64
C VAL A 13 -11.20 37.51 -7.06
N ALA A 14 -11.81 36.77 -6.14
CA ALA A 14 -11.28 35.52 -5.63
C ALA A 14 -11.33 34.46 -6.76
N MET A 15 -10.18 34.16 -7.37
CA MET A 15 -10.05 33.02 -8.28
C MET A 15 -10.19 31.72 -7.49
N LEU A 16 -11.36 31.09 -7.60
CA LEU A 16 -11.62 29.75 -7.10
C LEU A 16 -10.97 28.75 -8.10
N THR A 17 -9.75 28.29 -7.80
CA THR A 17 -9.12 27.22 -8.58
C THR A 17 -9.81 25.90 -8.20
N PRO A 18 -10.39 25.14 -9.16
CA PRO A 18 -10.92 23.83 -8.86
C PRO A 18 -9.76 22.90 -8.46
N LEU A 19 -9.86 22.33 -7.25
CA LEU A 19 -9.01 21.22 -6.82
C LEU A 19 -9.46 20.00 -7.63
N VAL A 20 -8.71 19.65 -8.69
CA VAL A 20 -8.92 18.41 -9.41
C VAL A 20 -8.41 17.29 -8.50
N ALA A 21 -9.31 16.60 -7.81
CA ALA A 21 -9.01 15.33 -7.18
C ALA A 21 -8.73 14.33 -8.32
N GLY A 22 -7.45 14.09 -8.61
CA GLY A 22 -7.04 13.01 -9.50
C GLY A 22 -7.56 11.69 -8.92
N ALA A 23 -8.29 10.91 -9.72
CA ALA A 23 -8.62 9.54 -9.34
C ALA A 23 -7.32 8.79 -9.09
N GLU A 24 -7.23 8.10 -7.97
CA GLU A 24 -6.07 7.28 -7.63
C GLU A 24 -5.96 6.17 -8.69
N VAL A 25 -4.93 6.25 -9.50
CA VAL A 25 -4.74 5.36 -10.66
C VAL A 25 -4.23 3.98 -10.21
N ILE A 26 -3.54 3.94 -9.07
CA ILE A 26 -2.99 2.72 -8.47
C ILE A 26 -3.60 2.53 -7.09
N SER A 27 -4.12 1.34 -6.81
CA SER A 27 -4.53 0.91 -5.47
C SER A 27 -3.64 -0.20 -4.95
N VAL A 28 -3.49 -0.26 -3.62
CA VAL A 28 -2.74 -1.31 -2.92
C VAL A 28 -3.70 -2.01 -1.96
N ASP A 29 -3.88 -3.29 -2.16
CA ASP A 29 -4.77 -4.11 -1.36
C ASP A 29 -3.98 -5.19 -0.62
N ASP A 30 -4.54 -5.67 0.49
CA ASP A 30 -4.04 -6.82 1.24
C ASP A 30 -2.56 -6.72 1.66
N ALA A 31 -2.10 -5.48 1.90
CA ALA A 31 -0.73 -5.22 2.28
C ALA A 31 -0.43 -5.63 3.72
N TYR A 32 0.65 -6.39 3.93
CA TYR A 32 1.16 -6.72 5.25
C TYR A 32 2.67 -6.98 5.23
N ALA A 33 3.31 -6.76 6.37
CA ALA A 33 4.71 -7.13 6.59
C ALA A 33 4.82 -8.30 7.56
N ARG A 34 5.88 -9.08 7.40
CA ARG A 34 6.16 -10.24 8.23
C ARG A 34 7.62 -10.39 8.58
N ALA A 35 7.88 -10.77 9.83
CA ALA A 35 9.19 -11.13 10.33
C ALA A 35 9.13 -12.48 11.09
N SER A 36 10.27 -13.14 11.24
CA SER A 36 10.35 -14.44 11.94
C SER A 36 10.19 -14.30 13.47
N SER A 37 10.50 -13.15 14.02
CA SER A 37 10.37 -12.81 15.44
C SER A 37 10.46 -11.30 15.63
N ASN A 38 10.19 -10.81 16.84
CA ASN A 38 10.30 -9.39 17.18
C ASN A 38 11.75 -8.84 17.16
N LEU A 39 12.76 -9.71 17.26
CA LEU A 39 14.18 -9.36 17.18
C LEU A 39 14.79 -9.68 15.81
N ALA A 40 13.97 -10.01 14.82
CA ALA A 40 14.44 -10.30 13.47
C ALA A 40 15.24 -9.11 12.91
N LYS A 41 16.27 -9.41 12.13
CA LYS A 41 17.07 -8.40 11.42
C LYS A 41 16.53 -8.07 10.03
N SER A 42 15.52 -8.82 9.60
CA SER A 42 14.86 -8.63 8.31
C SER A 42 13.37 -8.95 8.40
N ALA A 43 12.60 -8.33 7.50
CA ALA A 43 11.19 -8.58 7.29
C ALA A 43 10.88 -8.61 5.79
N ALA A 44 9.75 -9.19 5.42
CA ALA A 44 9.24 -9.15 4.05
C ALA A 44 7.84 -8.54 4.04
N ALA A 45 7.51 -7.79 2.97
CA ALA A 45 6.16 -7.32 2.75
C ALA A 45 5.57 -7.92 1.48
N PHE A 46 4.25 -8.11 1.55
CA PHE A 46 3.40 -8.73 0.55
C PHE A 46 2.16 -7.88 0.32
N MET A 47 1.67 -7.80 -0.90
CA MET A 47 0.50 -7.00 -1.26
C MET A 47 0.03 -7.32 -2.68
N GLU A 48 -1.17 -6.88 -3.01
CA GLU A 48 -1.66 -6.78 -4.37
C GLU A 48 -1.68 -5.31 -4.79
N ILE A 49 -1.04 -4.97 -5.91
CA ILE A 49 -1.01 -3.62 -6.48
C ILE A 49 -1.82 -3.65 -7.77
N LYS A 50 -2.84 -2.81 -7.86
CA LYS A 50 -3.75 -2.73 -9.01
C LYS A 50 -3.56 -1.44 -9.77
N ASN A 51 -3.43 -1.54 -11.08
CA ASN A 51 -3.42 -0.40 -11.99
C ASN A 51 -4.80 -0.24 -12.62
N MET A 52 -5.51 0.83 -12.28
CA MET A 52 -6.85 1.12 -12.80
C MET A 52 -6.81 1.94 -14.10
N SER A 53 -5.62 2.32 -14.58
CA SER A 53 -5.44 2.96 -15.89
C SER A 53 -5.24 1.92 -16.99
N SER A 54 -5.49 2.31 -18.23
CA SER A 54 -5.18 1.47 -19.39
C SER A 54 -3.71 1.48 -19.79
N THR A 55 -2.90 2.37 -19.21
CA THR A 55 -1.48 2.50 -19.48
C THR A 55 -0.69 1.67 -18.47
N GLU A 56 0.29 0.92 -18.92
CA GLU A 56 1.20 0.20 -18.04
C GLU A 56 2.09 1.16 -17.22
N ASP A 57 2.57 0.67 -16.09
CA ASP A 57 3.52 1.36 -15.23
C ASP A 57 4.60 0.38 -14.75
N ILE A 58 5.65 0.89 -14.13
CA ILE A 58 6.72 0.08 -13.57
C ILE A 58 6.95 0.51 -12.12
N LEU A 59 6.86 -0.43 -11.18
CA LEU A 59 7.34 -0.20 -9.82
C LEU A 59 8.87 -0.23 -9.84
N LEU A 60 9.49 0.95 -9.86
CA LEU A 60 10.94 1.12 -10.02
C LEU A 60 11.71 0.79 -8.75
N SER A 61 11.20 1.24 -7.59
CA SER A 61 11.87 1.08 -6.31
C SER A 61 10.91 1.22 -5.13
N VAL A 62 11.42 0.85 -3.95
CA VAL A 62 10.70 0.94 -2.67
C VAL A 62 11.59 1.56 -1.61
N GLN A 63 11.02 2.33 -0.69
CA GLN A 63 11.75 3.01 0.39
C GLN A 63 11.00 2.93 1.71
N SER A 64 11.74 2.86 2.82
CA SER A 64 11.21 2.94 4.17
C SER A 64 12.34 3.26 5.15
N ASP A 65 12.07 4.09 6.14
CA ASP A 65 13.03 4.41 7.22
C ASP A 65 13.11 3.29 8.27
N PHE A 66 12.24 2.29 8.17
CA PHE A 66 12.18 1.17 9.11
C PHE A 66 13.38 0.22 9.01
N ALA A 67 14.11 0.24 7.89
CA ALA A 67 15.26 -0.62 7.64
C ALA A 67 16.40 0.13 6.93
N LYS A 68 17.63 -0.33 7.13
CA LYS A 68 18.82 0.24 6.46
C LYS A 68 18.77 0.07 4.95
N LYS A 69 18.08 -0.96 4.46
CA LYS A 69 17.95 -1.29 3.06
C LYS A 69 16.59 -1.91 2.77
N VAL A 70 15.91 -1.44 1.74
CA VAL A 70 14.63 -1.98 1.28
C VAL A 70 14.74 -2.25 -0.21
N GLU A 71 14.41 -3.46 -0.64
CA GLU A 71 14.56 -3.91 -2.02
C GLU A 71 13.40 -4.80 -2.46
N MET A 72 13.12 -4.80 -3.75
CA MET A 72 12.27 -5.81 -4.39
C MET A 72 13.10 -7.05 -4.69
N HIS A 73 12.61 -8.20 -4.30
CA HIS A 73 13.24 -9.51 -4.52
C HIS A 73 12.28 -10.45 -5.23
N THR A 74 12.83 -11.39 -5.96
CA THR A 74 12.10 -12.48 -6.61
C THR A 74 12.73 -13.83 -6.29
N HIS A 75 11.95 -14.90 -6.36
CA HIS A 75 12.45 -16.24 -6.26
C HIS A 75 12.66 -16.86 -7.66
N ILE A 76 13.88 -17.24 -7.96
CA ILE A 76 14.26 -17.87 -9.21
C ILE A 76 14.65 -19.33 -8.94
N LYS A 77 14.06 -20.27 -9.69
CA LYS A 77 14.50 -21.65 -9.68
C LYS A 77 15.74 -21.79 -10.58
N SER A 78 16.88 -22.15 -9.98
CA SER A 78 18.10 -22.40 -10.73
C SER A 78 18.02 -23.77 -11.47
N GLU A 79 18.93 -23.99 -12.41
CA GLU A 79 18.97 -25.21 -13.27
C GLU A 79 19.07 -26.51 -12.45
N ASP A 80 19.73 -26.47 -11.30
CA ASP A 80 19.83 -27.55 -10.32
C ASP A 80 18.58 -27.74 -9.45
N GLY A 81 17.49 -26.96 -9.72
CA GLY A 81 16.21 -27.04 -9.02
C GLY A 81 16.15 -26.29 -7.69
N VAL A 82 17.22 -25.63 -7.27
CA VAL A 82 17.29 -24.88 -6.02
C VAL A 82 16.61 -23.51 -6.20
N MET A 83 15.72 -23.13 -5.28
CA MET A 83 15.12 -21.79 -5.23
C MET A 83 16.13 -20.79 -4.68
N LYS A 84 16.42 -19.74 -5.43
CA LYS A 84 17.34 -18.66 -5.05
C LYS A 84 16.60 -17.34 -5.06
N MET A 85 16.72 -16.59 -3.97
CA MET A 85 16.22 -15.21 -3.90
C MET A 85 17.19 -14.28 -4.62
N ARG A 86 16.67 -13.41 -5.48
CA ARG A 86 17.43 -12.43 -6.23
C ARG A 86 16.77 -11.07 -6.10
N ARG A 87 17.60 -10.02 -6.06
CA ARG A 87 17.12 -8.66 -6.23
C ARG A 87 16.56 -8.47 -7.64
N VAL A 88 15.43 -7.77 -7.74
CA VAL A 88 14.87 -7.36 -9.02
C VAL A 88 15.64 -6.13 -9.53
N GLU A 89 16.17 -6.23 -10.72
CA GLU A 89 16.83 -5.13 -11.41
C GLU A 89 15.87 -4.58 -12.48
N GLY A 90 15.75 -3.24 -12.56
CA GLY A 90 14.91 -2.57 -13.57
C GLY A 90 13.42 -2.43 -13.22
N GLY A 91 13.01 -2.88 -12.03
CA GLY A 91 11.63 -2.75 -11.57
C GLY A 91 10.72 -3.92 -11.89
N LEU A 92 9.46 -3.81 -11.46
CA LEU A 92 8.39 -4.78 -11.69
C LEU A 92 7.31 -4.16 -12.56
N LEU A 93 6.99 -4.81 -13.68
CA LEU A 93 5.95 -4.35 -14.61
C LEU A 93 4.56 -4.47 -13.99
N LEU A 94 3.80 -3.42 -14.05
CA LEU A 94 2.39 -3.34 -13.67
C LEU A 94 1.55 -3.01 -14.92
N ALA A 95 0.97 -4.03 -15.54
CA ALA A 95 0.19 -3.88 -16.76
C ALA A 95 -0.99 -2.93 -16.58
N GLY A 96 -1.40 -2.25 -17.67
CA GLY A 96 -2.62 -1.44 -17.67
C GLY A 96 -3.86 -2.31 -17.42
N ASN A 97 -4.77 -1.86 -16.54
CA ASN A 97 -5.90 -2.62 -16.02
C ASN A 97 -5.50 -3.99 -15.44
N GLY A 98 -4.26 -4.10 -14.93
CA GLY A 98 -3.69 -5.33 -14.41
C GLY A 98 -3.30 -5.25 -12.94
N ASN A 99 -2.83 -6.38 -12.43
CA ASN A 99 -2.39 -6.53 -11.05
C ASN A 99 -0.94 -7.00 -11.01
N LEU A 100 -0.19 -6.48 -10.05
CA LEU A 100 1.12 -6.99 -9.63
C LEU A 100 0.95 -7.62 -8.26
N ILE A 101 1.23 -8.92 -8.16
CA ILE A 101 1.08 -9.68 -6.91
C ILE A 101 2.46 -9.89 -6.28
N LEU A 102 2.65 -9.31 -5.10
CA LEU A 102 3.83 -9.55 -4.27
C LEU A 102 3.45 -10.58 -3.20
N GLU A 103 4.00 -11.80 -3.34
CA GLU A 103 3.60 -12.95 -2.53
C GLU A 103 4.77 -13.82 -2.07
N ARG A 104 4.49 -14.72 -1.12
CA ARG A 104 5.49 -15.68 -0.62
C ARG A 104 5.86 -16.68 -1.72
N GLY A 105 7.17 -16.78 -1.99
CA GLY A 105 7.68 -17.67 -3.03
C GLY A 105 7.71 -17.05 -4.43
N GLY A 106 7.17 -15.85 -4.57
CA GLY A 106 7.22 -15.00 -5.76
C GLY A 106 7.97 -13.70 -5.51
N ASP A 107 7.52 -12.64 -6.16
CA ASP A 107 8.01 -11.28 -5.95
C ASP A 107 7.58 -10.76 -4.57
N HIS A 108 8.44 -10.01 -3.90
CA HIS A 108 8.17 -9.46 -2.57
C HIS A 108 9.11 -8.29 -2.25
N ILE A 109 8.75 -7.50 -1.25
CA ILE A 109 9.61 -6.45 -0.72
C ILE A 109 10.36 -6.98 0.49
N MET A 110 11.68 -6.76 0.51
CA MET A 110 12.55 -7.22 1.58
C MET A 110 13.13 -6.03 2.34
N PHE A 111 12.90 -5.99 3.65
CA PHE A 111 13.51 -5.06 4.58
C PHE A 111 14.72 -5.72 5.23
N MET A 112 15.90 -5.09 5.15
CA MET A 112 17.16 -5.63 5.65
C MET A 112 17.82 -4.65 6.61
N GLY A 113 18.26 -5.18 7.76
CA GLY A 113 18.84 -4.36 8.82
C GLY A 113 17.81 -3.47 9.48
N LEU A 114 16.75 -4.09 10.03
CA LEU A 114 15.71 -3.37 10.79
C LEU A 114 16.33 -2.47 11.83
N SER A 115 15.91 -1.21 11.90
CA SER A 115 16.44 -0.17 12.77
C SER A 115 15.99 -0.31 14.23
N GLN A 116 14.89 -1.03 14.44
CA GLN A 116 14.27 -1.26 15.75
C GLN A 116 13.60 -2.64 15.79
N PRO A 117 13.27 -3.17 16.99
CA PRO A 117 12.42 -4.35 17.12
C PRO A 117 11.08 -4.14 16.41
N ILE A 118 10.53 -5.23 15.88
CA ILE A 118 9.26 -5.27 15.18
C ILE A 118 8.27 -6.12 15.97
N ASN A 119 7.09 -5.59 16.31
CA ASN A 119 6.08 -6.30 17.09
C ASN A 119 4.84 -6.62 16.24
N ASP A 120 4.08 -7.61 16.70
CA ASP A 120 2.80 -7.94 16.08
C ASP A 120 1.82 -6.76 16.26
N GLY A 121 1.23 -6.30 15.17
CA GLY A 121 0.34 -5.13 15.15
C GLY A 121 1.05 -3.78 14.96
N ASP A 122 2.39 -3.73 14.91
CA ASP A 122 3.09 -2.52 14.48
C ASP A 122 2.69 -2.15 13.05
N THR A 123 2.93 -0.89 12.67
CA THR A 123 2.73 -0.39 11.31
C THR A 123 4.05 0.10 10.74
N ILE A 124 4.33 -0.23 9.49
CA ILE A 124 5.51 0.23 8.74
C ILE A 124 5.06 1.19 7.65
N GLN A 125 5.69 2.37 7.58
CA GLN A 125 5.57 3.29 6.46
C GLN A 125 6.42 2.78 5.30
N LEU A 126 5.82 2.65 4.12
CA LEU A 126 6.45 2.21 2.90
C LEU A 126 6.10 3.15 1.75
N VAL A 127 7.10 3.55 0.99
CA VAL A 127 6.95 4.35 -0.23
C VAL A 127 7.20 3.45 -1.43
N LEU A 128 6.22 3.34 -2.30
CA LEU A 128 6.30 2.68 -3.60
C LEU A 128 6.59 3.75 -4.66
N ILE A 129 7.63 3.59 -5.47
CA ILE A 129 8.04 4.57 -6.48
C ILE A 129 7.81 3.98 -7.86
N PHE A 130 6.85 4.54 -8.57
CA PHE A 130 6.47 4.16 -9.93
C PHE A 130 7.06 5.11 -10.96
N GLU A 131 7.21 4.62 -12.21
CA GLU A 131 7.73 5.39 -13.33
C GLU A 131 6.77 6.52 -13.73
N ASN A 132 5.48 6.22 -13.86
CA ASN A 132 4.46 7.18 -14.31
C ASN A 132 3.61 7.73 -13.16
N ALA A 133 3.13 6.89 -12.25
CA ALA A 133 2.28 7.31 -11.13
C ALA A 133 3.05 8.07 -10.04
N GLY A 134 4.41 8.01 -10.04
CA GLY A 134 5.23 8.67 -9.03
C GLY A 134 5.29 7.92 -7.71
N SER A 135 5.36 8.64 -6.60
CA SER A 135 5.52 8.06 -5.25
C SER A 135 4.17 7.89 -4.58
N ILE A 136 3.91 6.69 -4.08
CA ILE A 136 2.71 6.34 -3.30
C ILE A 136 3.15 5.88 -1.92
N GLU A 137 2.68 6.58 -0.89
CA GLU A 137 2.95 6.24 0.51
C GLU A 137 1.83 5.37 1.06
N ILE A 138 2.20 4.25 1.69
CA ILE A 138 1.25 3.33 2.31
C ILE A 138 1.71 2.95 3.72
N GLU A 139 0.73 2.58 4.54
CA GLU A 139 0.95 1.97 5.86
C GLU A 139 0.65 0.49 5.79
N ILE A 140 1.60 -0.35 6.21
CA ILE A 140 1.43 -1.79 6.19
C ILE A 140 1.49 -2.37 7.61
N PRO A 141 0.48 -3.15 8.04
CA PRO A 141 0.48 -3.80 9.34
C PRO A 141 1.51 -4.94 9.39
N VAL A 142 2.05 -5.17 10.57
CA VAL A 142 3.00 -6.25 10.85
C VAL A 142 2.29 -7.45 11.46
N HIS A 143 2.56 -8.63 10.93
CA HIS A 143 2.12 -9.90 11.48
C HIS A 143 3.32 -10.82 11.76
N LEU A 144 3.57 -11.16 13.02
CA LEU A 144 4.65 -12.08 13.41
C LEU A 144 4.22 -13.54 13.35
N LYS A 145 2.94 -13.81 13.61
CA LYS A 145 2.39 -15.17 13.54
C LYS A 145 2.07 -15.56 12.11
N GLU A 146 2.16 -16.84 11.81
CA GLU A 146 1.72 -17.37 10.53
C GLU A 146 0.19 -17.26 10.45
N MET A 147 -0.29 -16.29 9.67
CA MET A 147 -1.68 -16.30 9.27
C MET A 147 -1.85 -17.40 8.23
N ALA A 148 -2.69 -18.40 8.52
CA ALA A 148 -3.12 -19.33 7.49
C ALA A 148 -3.85 -18.52 6.40
N ALA A 149 -3.72 -18.95 5.13
CA ALA A 149 -4.41 -18.31 4.01
C ALA A 149 -5.95 -18.20 4.21
N SER A 150 -6.52 -19.03 5.11
CA SER A 150 -7.90 -18.99 5.58
C SER A 150 -8.21 -17.78 6.47
N ASP A 151 -7.26 -17.32 7.29
CA ASP A 151 -7.49 -16.25 8.26
C ASP A 151 -7.50 -14.88 7.56
N PHE A 152 -6.70 -14.75 6.50
CA PHE A 152 -6.69 -13.55 5.67
C PHE A 152 -8.04 -13.31 4.97
N ARG A 153 -8.66 -14.36 4.41
CA ARG A 153 -10.01 -14.27 3.83
C ARG A 153 -11.10 -13.87 4.82
N LEU A 154 -10.96 -14.25 6.09
CA LEU A 154 -11.93 -13.92 7.13
C LEU A 154 -11.88 -12.43 7.50
N LEU A 155 -10.69 -11.81 7.52
CA LEU A 155 -10.54 -10.39 7.84
C LEU A 155 -11.13 -9.47 6.76
N THR A 156 -10.99 -9.83 5.48
CA THR A 156 -11.56 -9.07 4.37
C THR A 156 -13.09 -9.15 4.27
N HIS A 157 -13.71 -10.22 4.80
CA HIS A 157 -15.16 -10.40 4.81
C HIS A 157 -15.87 -9.78 6.02
N THR A 158 -15.16 -9.51 7.12
CA THR A 158 -15.76 -8.98 8.36
C THR A 158 -16.15 -7.50 8.24
N HIS A 159 -15.54 -6.72 7.37
CA HIS A 159 -15.90 -5.33 7.16
C HIS A 159 -17.17 -5.10 6.29
N LYS A 160 -17.73 -6.13 5.67
CA LYS A 160 -18.93 -5.99 4.81
C LYS A 160 -20.27 -6.32 5.47
N ASN A 161 -20.31 -6.85 6.70
CA ASN A 161 -21.55 -7.38 7.30
C ASN A 161 -21.92 -6.80 8.69
N SER A 162 -21.57 -5.54 8.95
CA SER A 162 -22.11 -4.86 10.17
C SER A 162 -23.26 -3.91 9.84
N THR A 163 -24.27 -4.39 9.11
CA THR A 163 -25.59 -3.73 9.08
C THR A 163 -26.68 -4.74 8.87
N LYS A 164 -27.57 -4.83 9.91
CA LYS A 164 -28.93 -5.44 9.92
C LYS A 164 -29.03 -6.94 10.27
N HIS A 165 -29.64 -7.34 11.36
CA HIS A 165 -31.04 -7.24 11.74
C HIS A 165 -31.24 -7.76 13.16
N LYS A 166 -31.81 -6.90 14.01
CA LYS A 166 -32.42 -7.28 15.27
C LYS A 166 -33.83 -7.80 14.94
N HIS A 167 -34.04 -9.10 14.96
CA HIS A 167 -35.39 -9.66 15.00
C HIS A 167 -35.72 -10.08 16.42
N THR A 168 -36.60 -9.30 17.04
CA THR A 168 -37.31 -9.62 18.26
C THR A 168 -38.35 -10.65 17.90
N HIS A 169 -38.25 -11.86 18.44
CA HIS A 169 -39.38 -12.79 18.51
C HIS A 169 -39.93 -12.71 19.93
N THR A 170 -41.11 -12.09 20.04
CA THR A 170 -42.01 -12.18 21.19
C THR A 170 -42.75 -13.49 21.06
N HIS A 171 -42.57 -14.42 21.98
CA HIS A 171 -43.51 -15.51 22.20
C HIS A 171 -44.50 -15.05 23.26
N LEU A 172 -45.76 -15.03 22.86
CA LEU A 172 -46.93 -15.04 23.73
C LEU A 172 -47.40 -16.48 23.85
N ASP A 173 -47.66 -16.87 25.12
CA ASP A 173 -48.33 -18.05 25.69
C ASP A 173 -47.52 -19.32 25.81
#